data_3a6da9a1392e9f421305340cdbf42a2a
#
_entry.id   3a6da9a1392e9f421305340cdbf42a2a
#
_cell.length_a   1.000
_cell.length_b   1.000
_cell.length_c   1.000
_cell.angle_alpha   90.00
_cell.angle_beta   90.00
_cell.angle_gamma   90.00
#
_symmetry.space_group_name_H-M   'P 1'
#
loop_
_entity.id
_entity.type
_entity.pdbx_description
1 polymer ?
#
loop_
_entity_poly.entity_id
_entity_poly.type
_entity_poly.pdbx_seq_one_letter_code
_entity_poly.pdbx_strand_id
1 'polypeptide(L)'
;KVFYVREITRIVDEQVNSVRRELSNMQNVGVVKSATKDRKLFYGVNQRYKYYTPLRAIFADVEMAESSASSEVSTDIVEAWQEKIKDIKRSVKIFVISGVLVNDSTSLTDMLLVGDNSSGKISRWADKIEKQEGRELNYSILSPEEFYYRLSVRDKFLSDVIDQKHKTIIDSDNILETKQKEN
;
A
#
# COMPACT_ATOMS: atom_id res chain seq x y z
N LYS A 1 7.45 -2.02 -14.20
CA LYS A 1 7.90 -1.59 -15.54
C LYS A 1 6.73 -0.98 -16.28
N VAL A 2 6.94 0.11 -17.05
CA VAL A 2 5.93 0.78 -17.86
C VAL A 2 6.31 0.74 -19.33
N PHE A 3 5.32 0.69 -20.21
CA PHE A 3 5.52 0.55 -21.65
C PHE A 3 4.60 1.53 -22.39
N TYR A 4 4.99 2.03 -23.56
CA TYR A 4 4.09 2.75 -24.44
C TYR A 4 3.42 1.82 -25.48
N VAL A 5 2.30 2.25 -26.03
CA VAL A 5 1.43 1.38 -26.86
C VAL A 5 2.19 0.65 -27.96
N ARG A 6 3.05 1.35 -28.75
CA ARG A 6 3.78 0.70 -29.85
C ARG A 6 4.80 -0.34 -29.39
N GLU A 7 5.30 -0.23 -28.16
CA GLU A 7 6.18 -1.22 -27.56
C GLU A 7 5.39 -2.47 -27.21
N ILE A 8 4.21 -2.29 -26.61
CA ILE A 8 3.29 -3.39 -26.29
C ILE A 8 2.87 -4.12 -27.58
N THR A 9 2.49 -3.39 -28.66
CA THR A 9 2.09 -3.99 -29.93
C THR A 9 3.18 -4.89 -30.52
N ARG A 10 4.45 -4.50 -30.40
CA ARG A 10 5.57 -5.33 -30.87
C ARG A 10 5.78 -6.58 -30.02
N ILE A 11 5.52 -6.48 -28.71
CA ILE A 11 5.69 -7.62 -27.78
C ILE A 11 4.59 -8.66 -27.99
N VAL A 12 3.33 -8.21 -28.18
CA VAL A 12 2.18 -9.11 -28.31
C VAL A 12 1.84 -9.47 -29.76
N ASP A 13 2.57 -8.89 -30.73
CA ASP A 13 2.38 -9.07 -32.18
C ASP A 13 0.92 -8.83 -32.63
N GLU A 14 0.34 -7.70 -32.15
CA GLU A 14 -1.06 -7.34 -32.40
C GLU A 14 -1.20 -5.94 -33.00
N GLN A 15 -2.34 -5.67 -33.62
CA GLN A 15 -2.64 -4.35 -34.20
C GLN A 15 -2.77 -3.28 -33.12
N VAL A 16 -2.28 -2.08 -33.41
CA VAL A 16 -2.30 -0.92 -32.49
C VAL A 16 -3.70 -0.62 -31.95
N ASN A 17 -4.73 -0.71 -32.79
CA ASN A 17 -6.10 -0.40 -32.38
C ASN A 17 -6.67 -1.46 -31.46
N SER A 18 -6.37 -2.74 -31.68
CA SER A 18 -6.75 -3.83 -30.79
C SER A 18 -6.10 -3.65 -29.43
N VAL A 19 -4.78 -3.39 -29.39
CA VAL A 19 -4.03 -3.15 -28.15
C VAL A 19 -4.58 -1.93 -27.41
N ARG A 20 -4.89 -0.84 -28.08
CA ARG A 20 -5.47 0.36 -27.42
C ARG A 20 -6.82 0.05 -26.79
N ARG A 21 -7.67 -0.70 -27.48
CA ARG A 21 -8.99 -1.09 -26.95
C ARG A 21 -8.85 -1.94 -25.70
N GLU A 22 -7.97 -2.94 -25.73
CA GLU A 22 -7.75 -3.81 -24.56
C GLU A 22 -7.09 -3.05 -23.39
N LEU A 23 -6.13 -2.17 -23.65
CA LEU A 23 -5.57 -1.32 -22.60
C LEU A 23 -6.61 -0.39 -21.98
N SER A 24 -7.55 0.14 -22.80
CA SER A 24 -8.68 0.93 -22.29
C SER A 24 -9.60 0.08 -21.42
N ASN A 25 -9.93 -1.14 -21.83
CA ASN A 25 -10.73 -2.06 -21.03
C ASN A 25 -10.05 -2.39 -19.70
N MET A 26 -8.76 -2.73 -19.72
CA MET A 26 -7.97 -3.00 -18.51
C MET A 26 -7.86 -1.79 -17.58
N GLN A 27 -7.81 -0.58 -18.15
CA GLN A 27 -7.79 0.65 -17.38
C GLN A 27 -9.15 0.92 -16.73
N ASN A 28 -10.24 0.69 -17.43
CA ASN A 28 -11.61 0.83 -16.88
C ASN A 28 -11.87 -0.15 -15.72
N VAL A 29 -11.32 -1.35 -15.80
CA VAL A 29 -11.40 -2.35 -14.72
C VAL A 29 -10.41 -2.03 -13.58
N GLY A 30 -9.41 -1.18 -13.84
CA GLY A 30 -8.42 -0.75 -12.85
C GLY A 30 -7.17 -1.64 -12.77
N VAL A 31 -7.02 -2.64 -13.63
CA VAL A 31 -5.84 -3.53 -13.69
C VAL A 31 -4.59 -2.78 -14.15
N VAL A 32 -4.78 -1.83 -15.07
CA VAL A 32 -3.71 -1.03 -15.67
C VAL A 32 -3.94 0.43 -15.37
N LYS A 33 -2.87 1.16 -15.08
CA LYS A 33 -2.85 2.62 -14.99
C LYS A 33 -2.05 3.22 -16.14
N SER A 34 -2.42 4.43 -16.56
CA SER A 34 -1.68 5.17 -17.59
C SER A 34 -1.14 6.49 -17.03
N ALA A 35 0.00 6.91 -17.56
CA ALA A 35 0.63 8.19 -17.27
C ALA A 35 1.17 8.81 -18.54
N THR A 36 1.03 10.12 -18.70
CA THR A 36 1.62 10.85 -19.83
C THR A 36 2.99 11.36 -19.43
N LYS A 37 3.99 11.01 -20.22
CA LYS A 37 5.36 11.52 -20.12
C LYS A 37 5.86 11.88 -21.51
N ASP A 38 6.45 13.07 -21.69
CA ASP A 38 6.99 13.55 -22.96
C ASP A 38 5.99 13.44 -24.13
N ARG A 39 4.73 13.82 -23.89
CA ARG A 39 3.61 13.70 -24.86
C ARG A 39 3.31 12.27 -25.32
N LYS A 40 3.81 11.26 -24.63
CA LYS A 40 3.53 9.85 -24.89
C LYS A 40 2.77 9.25 -23.71
N LEU A 41 1.83 8.37 -24.02
CA LEU A 41 1.04 7.66 -23.03
C LEU A 41 1.70 6.33 -22.72
N PHE A 42 2.07 6.15 -21.46
CA PHE A 42 2.68 4.93 -20.93
C PHE A 42 1.66 4.18 -20.09
N TYR A 43 1.71 2.88 -20.15
CA TYR A 43 0.86 1.97 -19.39
C TYR A 43 1.69 1.11 -18.48
N GLY A 44 1.18 0.86 -17.28
CA GLY A 44 1.79 -0.02 -16.30
C GLY A 44 0.73 -0.73 -15.48
N VAL A 45 1.08 -1.85 -14.88
CA VAL A 45 0.16 -2.57 -13.98
C VAL A 45 -0.15 -1.70 -12.76
N ASN A 46 -1.43 -1.64 -12.40
CA ASN A 46 -1.86 -0.94 -11.19
C ASN A 46 -1.64 -1.83 -9.97
N GLN A 47 -0.56 -1.58 -9.24
CA GLN A 47 -0.23 -2.36 -8.05
C GLN A 47 -1.21 -2.16 -6.88
N ARG A 48 -2.06 -1.14 -6.95
CA ARG A 48 -3.16 -0.90 -5.99
C ARG A 48 -4.48 -1.59 -6.40
N TYR A 49 -4.47 -2.32 -7.52
CA TYR A 49 -5.63 -3.10 -7.93
C TYR A 49 -5.98 -4.16 -6.88
N LYS A 50 -7.26 -4.28 -6.54
CA LYS A 50 -7.77 -5.18 -5.49
C LYS A 50 -7.21 -6.61 -5.59
N TYR A 51 -7.09 -7.12 -6.83
CA TYR A 51 -6.61 -8.48 -7.09
C TYR A 51 -5.18 -8.51 -7.65
N TYR A 52 -4.36 -7.49 -7.36
CA TYR A 52 -2.99 -7.44 -7.87
C TYR A 52 -2.15 -8.65 -7.43
N THR A 53 -2.21 -9.01 -6.15
CA THR A 53 -1.42 -10.13 -5.61
C THR A 53 -1.82 -11.49 -6.22
N PRO A 54 -3.11 -11.86 -6.29
CA PRO A 54 -3.54 -13.06 -7.03
C PRO A 54 -3.16 -13.02 -8.51
N LEU A 55 -3.34 -11.87 -9.18
CA LEU A 55 -2.99 -11.71 -10.58
C LEU A 55 -1.49 -11.90 -10.80
N ARG A 56 -0.67 -11.32 -9.96
CA ARG A 56 0.79 -11.50 -9.98
C ARG A 56 1.18 -12.97 -9.80
N ALA A 57 0.53 -13.69 -8.87
CA ALA A 57 0.81 -15.09 -8.62
C ALA A 57 0.51 -15.98 -9.85
N ILE A 58 -0.50 -15.64 -10.66
CA ILE A 58 -0.85 -16.36 -11.88
C ILE A 58 0.25 -16.23 -12.95
N PHE A 59 0.88 -15.05 -13.06
CA PHE A 59 1.84 -14.73 -14.12
C PHE A 59 3.32 -14.78 -13.67
N ALA A 60 3.58 -14.92 -12.40
CA ALA A 60 4.92 -15.16 -11.90
C ALA A 60 5.06 -16.67 -11.69
N ASP A 61 6.06 -17.30 -12.32
CA ASP A 61 6.55 -18.64 -11.94
C ASP A 61 7.20 -18.57 -10.54
N VAL A 62 6.45 -18.05 -9.58
CA VAL A 62 6.87 -18.02 -8.18
C VAL A 62 6.29 -19.28 -7.57
N GLU A 63 7.17 -20.18 -7.16
CA GLU A 63 6.84 -21.12 -6.09
C GLU A 63 6.03 -20.33 -5.06
N MET A 64 4.76 -20.67 -4.91
CA MET A 64 3.94 -20.10 -3.86
C MET A 64 4.63 -20.46 -2.54
N ALA A 65 5.44 -19.55 -2.03
CA ALA A 65 5.64 -19.50 -0.60
C ALA A 65 4.22 -19.38 -0.05
N GLU A 66 3.80 -20.43 0.64
CA GLU A 66 2.53 -20.54 1.34
C GLU A 66 2.43 -19.39 2.35
N SER A 67 2.13 -18.21 1.88
CA SER A 67 1.79 -17.08 2.70
C SER A 67 0.48 -16.51 2.20
N SER A 68 -0.57 -17.10 2.82
CA SER A 68 -1.86 -16.46 3.06
C SER A 68 -2.67 -16.03 1.84
N ALA A 69 -3.19 -16.99 1.10
CA ALA A 69 -4.55 -16.90 0.62
C ALA A 69 -5.46 -17.54 1.70
N SER A 70 -5.74 -16.84 2.75
CA SER A 70 -6.85 -17.17 3.65
C SER A 70 -7.56 -15.89 4.03
N SER A 71 -8.69 -15.69 3.37
CA SER A 71 -9.81 -14.96 3.95
C SER A 71 -10.12 -15.62 5.29
N GLU A 72 -10.21 -14.78 6.30
CA GLU A 72 -10.78 -14.92 7.65
C GLU A 72 -9.76 -14.81 8.77
N VAL A 73 -10.17 -13.95 9.70
CA VAL A 73 -9.69 -13.71 11.06
C VAL A 73 -8.83 -12.45 11.22
N SER A 74 -9.48 -11.43 11.75
CA SER A 74 -8.88 -10.13 12.10
C SER A 74 -7.75 -10.22 13.14
N THR A 75 -7.61 -11.34 13.82
CA THR A 75 -6.55 -11.58 14.81
C THR A 75 -5.22 -11.89 14.15
N ASP A 76 -5.23 -12.66 13.06
CA ASP A 76 -4.01 -13.10 12.38
C ASP A 76 -3.22 -11.96 11.71
N ILE A 77 -3.92 -10.93 11.21
CA ILE A 77 -3.25 -9.80 10.54
C ILE A 77 -2.38 -9.02 11.53
N VAL A 78 -2.90 -8.74 12.72
CA VAL A 78 -2.16 -7.97 13.74
C VAL A 78 -0.94 -8.76 14.21
N GLU A 79 -1.10 -10.05 14.46
CA GLU A 79 0.01 -10.93 14.87
C GLU A 79 1.10 -11.02 13.80
N ALA A 80 0.72 -11.21 12.52
CA ALA A 80 1.65 -11.24 11.40
C ALA A 80 2.43 -9.92 11.26
N TRP A 81 1.78 -8.78 11.49
CA TRP A 81 2.45 -7.48 11.46
C TRP A 81 3.32 -7.22 12.69
N GLN A 82 2.95 -7.73 13.87
CA GLN A 82 3.78 -7.65 15.06
C GLN A 82 5.11 -8.39 14.87
N GLU A 83 5.10 -9.50 14.15
CA GLU A 83 6.32 -10.22 13.76
C GLU A 83 7.19 -9.39 12.81
N LYS A 84 6.59 -8.84 11.76
CA LYS A 84 7.28 -8.02 10.74
C LYS A 84 7.94 -6.76 11.33
N ILE A 85 7.34 -6.17 12.37
CA ILE A 85 7.79 -4.89 12.95
C ILE A 85 8.85 -5.06 14.06
N LYS A 86 9.21 -6.26 14.46
CA LYS A 86 10.16 -6.53 15.57
C LYS A 86 11.44 -5.68 15.47
N ASP A 87 11.99 -5.53 14.27
CA ASP A 87 13.24 -4.82 14.03
C ASP A 87 13.16 -3.32 14.37
N ILE A 88 11.98 -2.70 14.21
CA ILE A 88 11.77 -1.25 14.41
C ILE A 88 10.85 -0.93 15.59
N LYS A 89 10.32 -1.93 16.29
CA LYS A 89 9.34 -1.77 17.38
C LYS A 89 9.76 -0.72 18.43
N ARG A 90 11.06 -0.64 18.76
CA ARG A 90 11.59 0.34 19.72
C ARG A 90 11.67 1.76 19.19
N SER A 91 11.65 1.95 17.88
CA SER A 91 11.73 3.24 17.20
C SER A 91 10.37 3.80 16.81
N VAL A 92 9.30 3.02 16.97
CA VAL A 92 7.95 3.36 16.53
C VAL A 92 7.02 3.38 17.74
N LYS A 93 6.29 4.49 17.92
CA LYS A 93 5.26 4.67 18.97
C LYS A 93 3.87 4.30 18.48
N ILE A 94 3.56 4.66 17.22
CA ILE A 94 2.28 4.35 16.59
C ILE A 94 2.56 3.74 15.23
N PHE A 95 1.88 2.65 14.92
CA PHE A 95 1.88 2.03 13.61
C PHE A 95 0.47 1.61 13.23
N VAL A 96 0.00 2.17 12.13
CA VAL A 96 -1.31 1.90 11.54
C VAL A 96 -1.11 1.38 10.13
N ILE A 97 -1.83 0.34 9.78
CA ILE A 97 -1.96 -0.16 8.41
C ILE A 97 -3.34 0.13 7.87
N SER A 98 -3.41 0.46 6.59
CA SER A 98 -4.66 0.80 5.88
C SER A 98 -4.51 0.53 4.37
N GLY A 99 -5.35 1.12 3.55
CA GLY A 99 -5.24 1.04 2.09
C GLY A 99 -5.19 -0.39 1.58
N VAL A 100 -4.18 -0.70 0.74
CA VAL A 100 -4.06 -2.04 0.11
C VAL A 100 -3.71 -3.16 1.07
N LEU A 101 -3.30 -2.84 2.30
CA LEU A 101 -2.96 -3.80 3.34
C LEU A 101 -4.17 -4.23 4.19
N VAL A 102 -5.29 -3.52 4.06
CA VAL A 102 -6.53 -3.81 4.80
C VAL A 102 -7.68 -3.97 3.83
N ASN A 103 -8.42 -5.07 3.93
CA ASN A 103 -9.58 -5.33 3.07
C ASN A 103 -10.63 -4.22 3.23
N ASP A 104 -11.18 -3.76 2.11
CA ASP A 104 -12.21 -2.72 2.02
C ASP A 104 -11.79 -1.34 2.57
N SER A 105 -10.49 -1.08 2.72
CA SER A 105 -9.99 0.25 2.99
C SER A 105 -9.90 1.07 1.70
N THR A 106 -10.36 2.30 1.75
CA THR A 106 -10.29 3.26 0.64
C THR A 106 -9.17 4.28 0.81
N SER A 107 -8.41 4.16 1.90
CA SER A 107 -7.27 5.04 2.17
C SER A 107 -6.22 4.98 1.07
N LEU A 108 -5.67 6.14 0.72
CA LEU A 108 -4.53 6.23 -0.19
C LEU A 108 -3.20 5.91 0.50
N THR A 109 -3.16 6.00 1.83
CA THR A 109 -2.00 5.65 2.64
C THR A 109 -2.11 4.21 3.09
N ASP A 110 -1.06 3.42 2.91
CA ASP A 110 -1.03 2.01 3.28
C ASP A 110 -0.42 1.78 4.66
N MET A 111 0.56 2.63 5.04
CA MET A 111 1.19 2.59 6.36
C MET A 111 1.40 4.00 6.91
N LEU A 112 1.01 4.21 8.16
CA LEU A 112 1.36 5.39 8.93
C LEU A 112 2.22 4.96 10.11
N LEU A 113 3.45 5.48 10.17
CA LEU A 113 4.40 5.21 11.24
C LEU A 113 4.72 6.51 11.97
N VAL A 114 4.65 6.49 13.29
CA VAL A 114 5.05 7.62 14.13
C VAL A 114 6.21 7.18 15.01
N GLY A 115 7.34 7.85 14.87
CA GLY A 115 8.53 7.49 15.62
C GLY A 115 9.76 8.24 15.19
N ASP A 116 10.90 7.89 15.81
CA ASP A 116 12.19 8.46 15.47
C ASP A 116 12.82 7.75 14.27
N ASN A 117 12.91 8.44 13.15
CA ASN A 117 13.56 7.96 11.92
C ASN A 117 14.90 8.66 11.64
N SER A 118 15.52 9.31 12.64
CA SER A 118 16.80 10.02 12.48
C SER A 118 17.92 9.16 11.88
N SER A 119 17.90 7.86 12.16
CA SER A 119 18.84 6.87 11.62
C SER A 119 18.42 6.29 10.24
N GLY A 120 17.28 6.68 9.70
CA GLY A 120 16.68 6.08 8.51
C GLY A 120 16.29 4.61 8.64
N LYS A 121 16.17 4.12 9.88
CA LYS A 121 15.88 2.70 10.15
C LYS A 121 14.47 2.32 9.72
N ILE A 122 13.50 3.20 9.98
CA ILE A 122 12.10 2.98 9.63
C ILE A 122 11.93 2.97 8.10
N SER A 123 12.57 3.91 7.39
CA SER A 123 12.54 3.95 5.91
C SER A 123 13.11 2.68 5.29
N ARG A 124 14.27 2.23 5.74
CA ARG A 124 14.87 0.97 5.24
C ARG A 124 14.02 -0.26 5.53
N TRP A 125 13.31 -0.25 6.65
CA TRP A 125 12.35 -1.30 6.97
C TRP A 125 11.14 -1.24 6.04
N ALA A 126 10.59 -0.06 5.76
CA ALA A 126 9.49 0.11 4.82
C ALA A 126 9.85 -0.40 3.42
N ASP A 127 11.04 -0.07 2.90
CA ASP A 127 11.55 -0.59 1.63
C ASP A 127 11.66 -2.13 1.61
N LYS A 128 12.01 -2.75 2.76
CA LYS A 128 12.05 -4.20 2.92
C LYS A 128 10.64 -4.80 2.84
N ILE A 129 9.66 -4.15 3.49
CA ILE A 129 8.26 -4.58 3.45
C ILE A 129 7.69 -4.47 2.04
N GLU A 130 7.94 -3.38 1.30
CA GLU A 130 7.52 -3.27 -0.10
C GLU A 130 8.01 -4.44 -0.96
N LYS A 131 9.28 -4.83 -0.77
CA LYS A 131 9.85 -5.99 -1.48
C LYS A 131 9.17 -7.30 -1.09
N GLN A 132 8.85 -7.49 0.19
CA GLN A 132 8.17 -8.68 0.69
C GLN A 132 6.73 -8.77 0.19
N GLU A 133 5.98 -7.66 0.24
CA GLU A 133 4.62 -7.56 -0.30
C GLU A 133 4.60 -7.62 -1.84
N GLY A 134 5.75 -7.34 -2.46
CA GLY A 134 5.90 -7.35 -3.92
C GLY A 134 5.09 -6.30 -4.64
N ARG A 135 4.77 -5.19 -3.95
CA ARG A 135 4.05 -4.03 -4.46
C ARG A 135 4.60 -2.74 -3.85
N GLU A 136 4.42 -1.62 -4.57
CA GLU A 136 4.64 -0.29 -4.03
C GLU A 136 3.63 0.00 -2.92
N LEU A 137 4.09 0.55 -1.80
CA LEU A 137 3.28 0.96 -0.66
C LEU A 137 3.41 2.46 -0.45
N ASN A 138 2.27 3.12 -0.26
CA ASN A 138 2.25 4.52 0.15
C ASN A 138 2.36 4.58 1.66
N TYR A 139 3.52 4.97 2.17
CA TYR A 139 3.72 5.12 3.60
C TYR A 139 4.13 6.54 3.98
N SER A 140 3.80 6.90 5.21
CA SER A 140 4.21 8.16 5.83
C SER A 140 4.87 7.89 7.16
N ILE A 141 5.98 8.58 7.40
CA ILE A 141 6.71 8.55 8.66
C ILE A 141 6.65 9.95 9.26
N LEU A 142 6.06 10.08 10.43
CA LEU A 142 5.93 11.33 11.17
C LEU A 142 6.77 11.27 12.44
N SER A 143 7.33 12.39 12.86
CA SER A 143 7.84 12.51 14.23
C SER A 143 6.67 12.54 15.22
N PRO A 144 6.86 12.18 16.49
CA PRO A 144 5.82 12.31 17.49
C PRO A 144 5.27 13.72 17.59
N GLU A 145 6.14 14.74 17.54
CA GLU A 145 5.74 16.15 17.60
C GLU A 145 4.85 16.53 16.41
N GLU A 146 5.24 16.13 15.21
CA GLU A 146 4.46 16.38 13.99
C GLU A 146 3.12 15.68 14.05
N PHE A 147 3.08 14.43 14.52
CA PHE A 147 1.83 13.67 14.65
C PHE A 147 0.87 14.36 15.61
N TYR A 148 1.32 14.74 16.81
CA TYR A 148 0.48 15.42 17.80
C TYR A 148 0.02 16.79 17.32
N TYR A 149 0.88 17.55 16.66
CA TYR A 149 0.49 18.83 16.05
C TYR A 149 -0.62 18.62 15.01
N ARG A 150 -0.42 17.73 14.06
CA ARG A 150 -1.44 17.43 13.02
C ARG A 150 -2.74 16.92 13.61
N LEU A 151 -2.67 16.12 14.66
CA LEU A 151 -3.83 15.62 15.40
C LEU A 151 -4.61 16.77 16.05
N SER A 152 -3.92 17.74 16.65
CA SER A 152 -4.53 18.90 17.33
C SER A 152 -5.26 19.85 16.37
N VAL A 153 -4.74 20.01 15.16
CA VAL A 153 -5.35 20.86 14.13
C VAL A 153 -6.35 20.11 13.24
N ARG A 154 -6.66 18.87 13.55
CA ARG A 154 -7.51 17.97 12.74
C ARG A 154 -7.09 17.95 11.28
N ASP A 155 -5.79 17.73 11.06
CA ASP A 155 -5.20 17.65 9.72
C ASP A 155 -5.92 16.62 8.87
N LYS A 156 -6.25 17.01 7.63
CA LYS A 156 -7.03 16.19 6.71
C LYS A 156 -6.34 14.85 6.40
N PHE A 157 -5.01 14.84 6.27
CA PHE A 157 -4.25 13.62 5.99
C PHE A 157 -4.41 12.60 7.11
N LEU A 158 -4.26 13.03 8.38
CA LEU A 158 -4.47 12.12 9.52
C LEU A 158 -5.92 11.66 9.63
N SER A 159 -6.89 12.57 9.43
CA SER A 159 -8.31 12.20 9.42
C SER A 159 -8.58 11.16 8.33
N ASP A 160 -8.08 11.35 7.12
CA ASP A 160 -8.26 10.38 6.02
C ASP A 160 -7.69 8.99 6.35
N VAL A 161 -6.61 8.90 7.13
CA VAL A 161 -6.04 7.61 7.54
C VAL A 161 -6.81 6.97 8.70
N ILE A 162 -7.21 7.78 9.70
CA ILE A 162 -7.81 7.28 10.95
C ILE A 162 -9.31 7.03 10.77
N ASP A 163 -10.02 7.85 9.98
CA ASP A 163 -11.47 7.71 9.76
C ASP A 163 -11.81 6.61 8.75
N GLN A 164 -10.84 6.22 7.90
CA GLN A 164 -10.98 5.09 6.99
C GLN A 164 -10.73 3.75 7.71
N LYS A 165 -11.17 2.66 7.07
CA LYS A 165 -10.90 1.33 7.61
C LYS A 165 -9.40 1.07 7.71
N HIS A 166 -8.93 0.87 8.92
CA HIS A 166 -7.52 0.65 9.25
C HIS A 166 -7.37 -0.40 10.34
N LYS A 167 -6.13 -0.83 10.61
CA LYS A 167 -5.75 -1.67 11.74
C LYS A 167 -4.59 -1.02 12.47
N THR A 168 -4.73 -0.85 13.77
CA THR A 168 -3.66 -0.36 14.64
C THR A 168 -2.80 -1.54 15.08
N ILE A 169 -1.52 -1.49 14.76
CA ILE A 169 -0.54 -2.54 15.10
C ILE A 169 0.22 -2.16 16.39
N ILE A 170 0.58 -0.90 16.53
CA ILE A 170 1.19 -0.33 17.73
C ILE A 170 0.48 0.98 18.05
N ASP A 171 0.12 1.15 19.30
CA ASP A 171 -0.34 2.41 19.90
C ASP A 171 0.15 2.44 21.34
N SER A 172 1.40 2.92 21.55
CA SER A 172 2.05 2.89 22.85
C SER A 172 1.37 3.78 23.89
N ASP A 173 0.70 4.82 23.44
CA ASP A 173 0.09 5.83 24.30
C ASP A 173 -1.45 5.75 24.31
N ASN A 174 -2.04 4.72 23.67
CA ASN A 174 -3.48 4.47 23.52
C ASN A 174 -4.28 5.67 22.97
N ILE A 175 -3.66 6.44 22.06
CA ILE A 175 -4.20 7.69 21.55
C ILE A 175 -5.34 7.43 20.55
N LEU A 176 -5.20 6.38 19.72
CA LEU A 176 -6.14 6.05 18.67
C LEU A 176 -7.37 5.32 19.22
N GLU A 177 -7.20 4.49 20.25
CA GLU A 177 -8.33 3.79 20.91
C GLU A 177 -9.28 4.75 21.65
N THR A 178 -8.75 5.86 22.18
CA THR A 178 -9.54 6.85 22.89
C THR A 178 -10.49 7.58 21.95
N LYS A 179 -10.10 7.83 20.70
CA LYS A 179 -10.93 8.49 19.69
C LYS A 179 -12.07 7.62 19.14
N GLN A 180 -11.92 6.30 19.12
CA GLN A 180 -12.99 5.39 18.68
C GLN A 180 -14.16 5.32 19.67
N LYS A 181 -13.97 5.76 20.92
CA LYS A 181 -15.02 5.79 21.97
C LYS A 181 -15.77 7.12 22.04
N GLU A 182 -15.29 8.17 21.37
CA GLU A 182 -15.92 9.51 21.37
C GLU A 182 -16.77 9.81 20.11
N ASN A 183 -16.87 8.88 19.16
CA ASN A 183 -17.77 8.92 18.00
C ASN A 183 -18.82 7.80 18.12
#